data_9d59145b5e67abd9f3d08510b1fab993
#
_entry.id   9d59145b5e67abd9f3d08510b1fab993
#
_cell.length_a   1.000
_cell.length_b   1.000
_cell.length_c   1.000
_cell.angle_alpha   90.00
_cell.angle_beta   90.00
_cell.angle_gamma   90.00
#
_symmetry.space_group_name_H-M   'P 1'
#
loop_
_entity.id
_entity.type
_entity.pdbx_description
1 polymer ?
#
loop_
_entity_poly.entity_id
_entity_poly.type
_entity_poly.pdbx_seq_one_letter_code
_entity_poly.pdbx_strand_id
1 'polypeptide(L)'
;GLVHTLKEGENPLDVANNMPKDHFLKINFEALKESEPNELDPRQYGEALWETKHDADKLNATRKLDVPKFEALYQGNPKSKEGLLYGEDFKTYSTPPSGQKFNYTDTADTGSDFLCSISYIVNNGYAYVIDVVYDDRKNEITEPIVAQSLWSNDVDICHIESNNGGRAFSRNIDRISRDLGNGKLQMKPFTQSKNKVARILSNSSNVINHILMPEGWESRYKKFHKDVTGFLAKGKNAHDDAPDTLTGIYEKMQKGTKRRMF
;
A
#
# COMPACT_ATOMS: atom_id res chain seq x y z
N GLY A 1 -31.63 32.67 2.99
CA GLY A 1 -30.60 31.63 2.92
C GLY A 1 -29.79 31.80 1.64
N LEU A 2 -28.48 31.72 1.73
CA LEU A 2 -27.62 31.70 0.57
C LEU A 2 -27.78 30.32 -0.11
N VAL A 3 -28.23 30.32 -1.36
CA VAL A 3 -28.23 29.12 -2.21
C VAL A 3 -26.94 29.16 -3.03
N HIS A 4 -26.03 28.25 -2.77
CA HIS A 4 -24.86 28.07 -3.62
C HIS A 4 -25.24 27.11 -4.76
N THR A 5 -25.10 27.56 -6.00
CA THR A 5 -25.28 26.71 -7.18
C THR A 5 -23.92 26.05 -7.48
N LEU A 6 -23.86 24.72 -7.38
CA LEU A 6 -22.67 23.96 -7.72
C LEU A 6 -22.32 24.16 -9.20
N LYS A 7 -21.03 24.36 -9.48
CA LYS A 7 -20.50 24.36 -10.84
C LYS A 7 -20.24 22.92 -11.28
N GLU A 8 -20.16 22.68 -12.58
CA GLU A 8 -19.84 21.38 -13.13
C GLU A 8 -18.47 20.91 -12.60
N GLY A 9 -18.44 19.74 -11.96
CA GLY A 9 -17.23 19.16 -11.33
C GLY A 9 -17.01 19.55 -9.86
N GLU A 10 -17.81 20.43 -9.27
CA GLU A 10 -17.74 20.72 -7.83
C GLU A 10 -18.43 19.60 -7.03
N ASN A 11 -17.73 19.11 -6.01
CA ASN A 11 -18.31 18.19 -5.03
C ASN A 11 -19.06 19.00 -3.96
N PRO A 12 -20.36 18.73 -3.71
CA PRO A 12 -21.13 19.44 -2.68
C PRO A 12 -20.47 19.46 -1.30
N LEU A 13 -19.76 18.40 -0.95
CA LEU A 13 -19.12 18.27 0.34
C LEU A 13 -17.88 19.16 0.47
N ASP A 14 -17.08 19.28 -0.60
CA ASP A 14 -15.91 20.15 -0.62
C ASP A 14 -16.31 21.62 -0.52
N VAL A 15 -17.38 22.01 -1.22
CA VAL A 15 -17.97 23.35 -1.11
C VAL A 15 -18.43 23.61 0.31
N ALA A 16 -19.16 22.68 0.93
CA ALA A 16 -19.65 22.81 2.31
C ALA A 16 -18.49 22.85 3.35
N ASN A 17 -17.42 22.10 3.13
CA ASN A 17 -16.25 22.08 4.03
C ASN A 17 -15.40 23.35 3.94
N ASN A 18 -15.39 24.04 2.77
CA ASN A 18 -14.65 25.27 2.53
C ASN A 18 -15.43 26.53 2.87
N MET A 19 -16.73 26.41 3.22
CA MET A 19 -17.51 27.55 3.66
C MET A 19 -17.21 27.93 5.12
N PRO A 20 -17.32 29.24 5.49
CA PRO A 20 -17.13 29.67 6.87
C PRO A 20 -18.07 28.91 7.82
N LYS A 21 -17.53 28.34 8.88
CA LYS A 21 -18.25 27.44 9.83
C LYS A 21 -19.42 28.14 10.57
N ASP A 22 -19.40 29.45 10.65
CA ASP A 22 -20.38 30.27 11.30
C ASP A 22 -21.64 30.54 10.44
N HIS A 23 -21.64 30.15 9.16
CA HIS A 23 -22.76 30.40 8.23
C HIS A 23 -23.60 29.14 7.95
N PHE A 24 -23.15 27.94 8.32
CA PHE A 24 -23.82 26.68 7.97
C PHE A 24 -23.79 25.67 9.11
N LEU A 25 -24.92 25.07 9.40
CA LEU A 25 -25.05 23.89 10.23
C LEU A 25 -24.90 22.65 9.33
N LYS A 26 -23.82 21.90 9.50
CA LYS A 26 -23.64 20.59 8.85
C LYS A 26 -24.35 19.52 9.69
N ILE A 27 -25.40 18.93 9.14
CA ILE A 27 -26.09 17.79 9.74
C ILE A 27 -25.71 16.54 8.93
N ASN A 28 -25.14 15.54 9.58
CA ASN A 28 -24.81 14.24 9.01
C ASN A 28 -25.52 13.15 9.82
N PHE A 29 -26.34 12.33 9.15
CA PHE A 29 -26.93 11.14 9.73
C PHE A 29 -26.15 9.91 9.25
N GLU A 30 -25.34 9.36 10.13
CA GLU A 30 -24.56 8.16 9.87
C GLU A 30 -25.50 6.94 9.69
N ALA A 31 -25.21 6.08 8.72
CA ALA A 31 -26.01 4.85 8.55
C ALA A 31 -25.93 3.92 9.76
N LEU A 32 -24.73 3.78 10.36
CA LEU A 32 -24.51 3.20 11.68
C LEU A 32 -24.08 4.33 12.63
N LYS A 33 -24.75 4.49 13.75
CA LYS A 33 -24.42 5.53 14.72
C LYS A 33 -23.06 5.28 15.36
N GLU A 34 -22.09 6.16 15.12
CA GLU A 34 -20.74 6.11 15.70
C GLU A 34 -20.35 7.39 16.45
N SER A 35 -21.09 8.48 16.21
CA SER A 35 -20.97 9.71 17.00
C SER A 35 -21.83 9.66 18.27
N GLU A 36 -21.53 10.56 19.23
CA GLU A 36 -22.34 10.70 20.45
C GLU A 36 -23.80 11.06 20.14
N PRO A 37 -24.79 10.51 20.86
CA PRO A 37 -26.19 10.90 20.73
C PRO A 37 -26.38 12.39 20.96
N ASN A 38 -27.27 13.01 20.19
CA ASN A 38 -27.64 14.42 20.31
C ASN A 38 -29.13 14.63 20.03
N GLU A 39 -29.62 15.86 20.19
CA GLU A 39 -31.05 16.17 20.01
C GLU A 39 -31.58 15.85 18.61
N LEU A 40 -30.75 15.94 17.57
CA LEU A 40 -31.14 15.67 16.18
C LEU A 40 -31.02 14.18 15.84
N ASP A 41 -30.15 13.45 16.53
CA ASP A 41 -29.91 12.03 16.31
C ASP A 41 -29.67 11.33 17.66
N PRO A 42 -30.74 10.94 18.38
CA PRO A 42 -30.66 10.33 19.71
C PRO A 42 -30.27 8.85 19.71
N ARG A 43 -30.01 8.25 18.53
CA ARG A 43 -29.61 6.84 18.42
C ARG A 43 -28.38 6.54 19.25
N GLN A 44 -28.32 5.31 19.77
CA GLN A 44 -27.18 4.81 20.48
C GLN A 44 -26.12 4.26 19.53
N TYR A 45 -24.89 4.11 20.02
CA TYR A 45 -23.77 3.56 19.25
C TYR A 45 -24.13 2.20 18.63
N GLY A 46 -23.89 2.03 17.34
CA GLY A 46 -24.17 0.81 16.58
C GLY A 46 -25.59 0.72 16.00
N GLU A 47 -26.52 1.61 16.38
CA GLU A 47 -27.87 1.59 15.84
C GLU A 47 -27.92 2.06 14.37
N ALA A 48 -28.70 1.35 13.55
CA ALA A 48 -28.88 1.71 12.14
C ALA A 48 -29.81 2.92 11.98
N LEU A 49 -29.52 3.76 10.98
CA LEU A 49 -30.39 4.91 10.65
C LEU A 49 -31.77 4.47 10.16
N TRP A 50 -31.84 3.36 9.49
CA TRP A 50 -33.08 2.83 8.91
C TRP A 50 -33.18 1.33 9.10
N GLU A 51 -33.44 0.91 10.33
CA GLU A 51 -33.43 -0.48 10.80
C GLU A 51 -34.31 -1.40 9.93
N THR A 52 -35.49 -0.93 9.53
CA THR A 52 -36.45 -1.75 8.73
C THR A 52 -35.98 -2.05 7.30
N LYS A 53 -35.08 -1.25 6.74
CA LYS A 53 -34.57 -1.40 5.38
C LYS A 53 -33.13 -1.92 5.36
N HIS A 54 -32.29 -1.39 6.25
CA HIS A 54 -30.88 -1.69 6.39
C HIS A 54 -30.56 -1.80 7.87
N ASP A 55 -30.75 -2.98 8.42
CA ASP A 55 -30.39 -3.28 9.81
C ASP A 55 -28.88 -3.19 10.05
N ALA A 56 -28.47 -3.14 11.30
CA ALA A 56 -27.08 -3.00 11.69
C ALA A 56 -26.20 -4.14 11.18
N ASP A 57 -26.71 -5.38 11.15
CA ASP A 57 -25.94 -6.53 10.67
C ASP A 57 -25.66 -6.46 9.18
N LYS A 58 -26.66 -6.07 8.39
CA LYS A 58 -26.53 -5.88 6.95
C LYS A 58 -25.58 -4.72 6.59
N LEU A 59 -25.65 -3.62 7.36
CA LEU A 59 -24.74 -2.50 7.20
C LEU A 59 -23.31 -2.91 7.54
N ASN A 60 -23.09 -3.64 8.62
CA ASN A 60 -21.78 -4.16 8.99
C ASN A 60 -21.23 -5.17 7.96
N ALA A 61 -22.08 -6.00 7.39
CA ALA A 61 -21.69 -6.90 6.29
C ALA A 61 -21.29 -6.10 5.04
N THR A 62 -22.05 -5.06 4.69
CA THR A 62 -21.73 -4.17 3.56
C THR A 62 -20.40 -3.42 3.80
N ARG A 63 -20.16 -2.95 5.02
CA ARG A 63 -18.91 -2.28 5.43
C ARG A 63 -17.69 -3.19 5.21
N LYS A 64 -17.80 -4.48 5.56
CA LYS A 64 -16.71 -5.45 5.37
C LYS A 64 -16.32 -5.68 3.92
N LEU A 65 -17.22 -5.42 2.95
CA LEU A 65 -16.92 -5.57 1.54
C LEU A 65 -16.02 -4.45 1.01
N ASP A 66 -16.26 -3.20 1.44
CA ASP A 66 -15.49 -2.01 1.00
C ASP A 66 -15.64 -0.91 2.05
N VAL A 67 -14.71 -0.88 3.01
CA VAL A 67 -14.74 0.10 4.12
C VAL A 67 -14.67 1.54 3.62
N PRO A 68 -13.74 1.95 2.74
CA PRO A 68 -13.68 3.33 2.24
C PRO A 68 -14.97 3.78 1.56
N LYS A 69 -15.56 2.91 0.76
CA LYS A 69 -16.83 3.20 0.07
C LYS A 69 -18.00 3.29 1.04
N PHE A 70 -18.02 2.44 2.05
CA PHE A 70 -19.02 2.49 3.11
C PHE A 70 -18.93 3.80 3.91
N GLU A 71 -17.73 4.18 4.34
CA GLU A 71 -17.49 5.44 5.04
C GLU A 71 -17.97 6.65 4.21
N ALA A 72 -17.65 6.68 2.92
CA ALA A 72 -18.03 7.77 2.04
C ALA A 72 -19.55 7.85 1.79
N LEU A 73 -20.19 6.72 1.48
CA LEU A 73 -21.58 6.70 0.98
C LEU A 73 -22.62 6.50 2.08
N TYR A 74 -22.25 5.78 3.15
CA TYR A 74 -23.19 5.42 4.22
C TYR A 74 -22.94 6.20 5.51
N GLN A 75 -21.67 6.48 5.85
CA GLN A 75 -21.37 7.23 7.08
C GLN A 75 -21.29 8.75 6.85
N GLY A 76 -21.37 9.21 5.59
CA GLY A 76 -21.23 10.64 5.27
C GLY A 76 -19.85 11.17 5.73
N ASN A 77 -18.92 10.29 5.91
CA ASN A 77 -17.54 10.53 6.29
C ASN A 77 -16.62 10.05 5.15
N PRO A 78 -16.66 10.70 3.97
CA PRO A 78 -15.63 10.49 3.00
C PRO A 78 -14.36 10.97 3.69
N LYS A 79 -13.65 10.06 4.32
CA LYS A 79 -12.24 10.30 4.60
C LYS A 79 -11.67 10.59 3.23
N SER A 80 -11.36 11.84 2.97
CA SER A 80 -10.72 12.20 1.74
C SER A 80 -9.35 11.53 1.79
N LYS A 81 -9.28 10.34 1.21
CA LYS A 81 -8.11 9.91 0.48
C LYS A 81 -8.09 10.79 -0.77
N GLU A 82 -8.12 12.12 -0.57
CA GLU A 82 -8.09 13.06 -1.68
C GLU A 82 -6.87 12.73 -2.50
N GLY A 83 -7.10 11.92 -3.51
CA GLY A 83 -6.09 11.48 -4.41
C GLY A 83 -5.14 10.38 -3.92
N LEU A 84 -5.10 9.97 -2.64
CA LEU A 84 -4.22 8.91 -2.15
C LEU A 84 -4.66 7.53 -2.65
N LEU A 85 -3.70 6.74 -3.14
CA LEU A 85 -3.98 5.40 -3.67
C LEU A 85 -4.08 4.35 -2.57
N TYR A 86 -3.19 4.40 -1.59
CA TYR A 86 -3.10 3.42 -0.51
C TYR A 86 -3.54 3.98 0.84
N GLY A 87 -3.15 5.22 1.20
CA GLY A 87 -3.35 5.75 2.54
C GLY A 87 -2.73 4.86 3.62
N GLU A 88 -3.31 4.84 4.81
CA GLU A 88 -2.84 4.06 5.98
C GLU A 88 -3.49 2.66 6.09
N ASP A 89 -3.99 2.08 4.99
CA ASP A 89 -4.87 0.89 5.04
C ASP A 89 -4.10 -0.45 5.06
N PHE A 90 -2.78 -0.44 5.12
CA PHE A 90 -2.01 -1.68 5.18
C PHE A 90 -2.25 -2.42 6.49
N LYS A 91 -2.56 -3.72 6.38
CA LYS A 91 -2.63 -4.63 7.53
C LYS A 91 -1.24 -4.82 8.10
N THR A 92 -1.15 -4.92 9.42
CA THR A 92 0.12 -5.17 10.11
C THR A 92 0.12 -6.54 10.79
N TYR A 93 1.31 -7.00 11.16
CA TYR A 93 1.53 -8.22 11.91
C TYR A 93 2.68 -8.02 12.92
N SER A 94 2.61 -8.70 14.06
CA SER A 94 3.63 -8.66 15.11
C SER A 94 4.74 -9.69 14.92
N THR A 95 4.39 -10.90 14.48
CA THR A 95 5.34 -12.01 14.28
C THR A 95 5.15 -12.62 12.90
N PRO A 96 6.20 -12.66 12.04
CA PRO A 96 6.10 -13.25 10.72
C PRO A 96 5.94 -14.78 10.82
N PRO A 97 5.18 -15.40 9.88
CA PRO A 97 5.13 -16.87 9.80
C PRO A 97 6.48 -17.43 9.36
N SER A 98 6.71 -18.71 9.63
CA SER A 98 7.81 -19.45 9.00
C SER A 98 7.48 -19.71 7.52
N GLY A 99 8.50 -19.73 6.67
CA GLY A 99 8.32 -20.00 5.24
C GLY A 99 9.55 -19.63 4.40
N GLN A 100 9.44 -19.90 3.11
CA GLN A 100 10.45 -19.52 2.14
C GLN A 100 10.54 -17.99 2.06
N LYS A 101 11.76 -17.48 2.05
CA LYS A 101 12.05 -16.06 2.05
C LYS A 101 12.41 -15.58 0.65
N PHE A 102 11.69 -14.61 0.22
CA PHE A 102 11.83 -13.97 -1.08
C PHE A 102 12.31 -12.53 -0.92
N ASN A 103 12.88 -12.01 -1.98
CA ASN A 103 13.13 -10.59 -2.14
C ASN A 103 12.67 -10.14 -3.51
N TYR A 104 12.20 -8.89 -3.59
CA TYR A 104 11.97 -8.18 -4.83
C TYR A 104 12.75 -6.88 -4.79
N THR A 105 13.62 -6.67 -5.79
CA THR A 105 14.43 -5.47 -5.90
C THR A 105 14.13 -4.77 -7.22
N ASP A 106 13.67 -3.53 -7.15
CA ASP A 106 13.65 -2.55 -8.23
C ASP A 106 14.91 -1.68 -8.09
N THR A 107 15.75 -1.70 -9.13
CA THR A 107 17.00 -0.96 -9.12
C THR A 107 16.78 0.47 -9.60
N ALA A 108 17.38 1.44 -8.93
CA ALA A 108 17.39 2.82 -9.41
C ALA A 108 18.04 2.90 -10.81
N ASP A 109 17.35 3.54 -11.74
CA ASP A 109 17.83 3.60 -13.14
C ASP A 109 18.85 4.71 -13.36
N THR A 110 18.53 5.95 -13.00
CA THR A 110 19.47 7.11 -12.98
C THR A 110 18.86 8.30 -12.24
N GLY A 111 19.68 9.07 -11.55
CA GLY A 111 19.34 10.43 -11.08
C GLY A 111 18.54 10.48 -9.78
N SER A 112 17.23 10.62 -9.85
CA SER A 112 16.33 10.81 -8.69
C SER A 112 15.56 9.56 -8.27
N ASP A 113 15.80 8.43 -8.94
CA ASP A 113 15.07 7.18 -8.67
C ASP A 113 15.60 6.50 -7.43
N PHE A 114 14.68 5.87 -6.69
CA PHE A 114 15.04 5.11 -5.51
C PHE A 114 15.24 3.64 -5.84
N LEU A 115 16.33 3.08 -5.31
CA LEU A 115 16.41 1.65 -5.12
C LEU A 115 15.35 1.24 -4.09
N CYS A 116 14.53 0.26 -4.44
CA CYS A 116 13.58 -0.35 -3.52
C CYS A 116 13.78 -1.87 -3.49
N SER A 117 14.26 -2.40 -2.35
CA SER A 117 14.48 -3.82 -2.15
C SER A 117 13.71 -4.28 -0.92
N ILE A 118 12.75 -5.19 -1.12
CA ILE A 118 11.85 -5.67 -0.08
C ILE A 118 12.01 -7.18 0.08
N SER A 119 12.36 -7.61 1.30
CA SER A 119 12.38 -9.00 1.69
C SER A 119 11.05 -9.41 2.34
N TYR A 120 10.51 -10.56 1.97
CA TYR A 120 9.19 -11.01 2.41
C TYR A 120 9.06 -12.52 2.46
N ILE A 121 8.07 -13.01 3.23
CA ILE A 121 7.68 -14.41 3.31
C ILE A 121 6.29 -14.56 2.68
N VAL A 122 6.08 -15.60 1.88
CA VAL A 122 4.76 -15.92 1.33
C VAL A 122 4.13 -17.05 2.15
N ASN A 123 2.97 -16.76 2.75
CA ASN A 123 2.19 -17.74 3.51
C ASN A 123 0.68 -17.51 3.27
N ASN A 124 -0.05 -18.59 2.95
CA ASN A 124 -1.50 -18.57 2.75
C ASN A 124 -2.02 -17.48 1.81
N GLY A 125 -1.28 -17.17 0.75
CA GLY A 125 -1.67 -16.13 -0.23
C GLY A 125 -1.35 -14.70 0.18
N TYR A 126 -0.66 -14.51 1.30
CA TYR A 126 -0.20 -13.21 1.77
C TYR A 126 1.33 -13.10 1.71
N ALA A 127 1.82 -11.89 1.44
CA ALA A 127 3.24 -11.54 1.61
C ALA A 127 3.42 -10.80 2.93
N TYR A 128 4.29 -11.31 3.77
CA TYR A 128 4.70 -10.69 5.03
C TYR A 128 6.04 -9.99 4.82
N VAL A 129 6.04 -8.67 4.76
CA VAL A 129 7.26 -7.86 4.57
C VAL A 129 8.13 -7.95 5.83
N ILE A 130 9.35 -8.45 5.71
CA ILE A 130 10.26 -8.63 6.86
C ILE A 130 11.36 -7.59 6.90
N ASP A 131 11.76 -7.04 5.73
CA ASP A 131 12.75 -5.97 5.66
C ASP A 131 12.59 -5.12 4.41
N VAL A 132 12.99 -3.84 4.48
CA VAL A 132 12.94 -2.87 3.38
C VAL A 132 14.24 -2.08 3.33
N VAL A 133 14.90 -2.09 2.17
CA VAL A 133 15.95 -1.14 1.81
C VAL A 133 15.36 -0.19 0.78
N TYR A 134 15.28 1.10 1.14
CA TYR A 134 14.76 2.16 0.27
C TYR A 134 15.72 3.34 0.30
N ASP A 135 16.46 3.53 -0.79
CA ASP A 135 17.66 4.36 -0.78
C ASP A 135 17.88 5.05 -2.14
N ASP A 136 18.24 6.33 -2.13
CA ASP A 136 18.51 7.16 -3.32
C ASP A 136 20.01 7.37 -3.57
N ARG A 137 20.88 6.71 -2.79
CA ARG A 137 22.33 6.80 -2.95
C ARG A 137 22.81 5.95 -4.12
N LYS A 138 24.05 6.20 -4.55
CA LYS A 138 24.68 5.50 -5.67
C LYS A 138 24.83 3.99 -5.42
N ASN A 139 24.91 3.24 -6.51
CA ASN A 139 24.99 1.76 -6.50
C ASN A 139 26.15 1.24 -5.64
N GLU A 140 27.31 1.93 -5.64
CA GLU A 140 28.48 1.52 -4.84
C GLU A 140 28.18 1.51 -3.32
N ILE A 141 27.16 2.28 -2.89
CA ILE A 141 26.71 2.34 -1.50
C ILE A 141 25.55 1.36 -1.29
N THR A 142 24.62 1.26 -2.21
CA THR A 142 23.40 0.47 -2.04
C THR A 142 23.61 -1.02 -2.29
N GLU A 143 24.53 -1.42 -3.17
CA GLU A 143 24.87 -2.82 -3.43
C GLU A 143 25.26 -3.59 -2.15
N PRO A 144 26.24 -3.12 -1.32
CA PRO A 144 26.59 -3.82 -0.08
C PRO A 144 25.44 -3.81 0.94
N ILE A 145 24.61 -2.77 0.99
CA ILE A 145 23.46 -2.67 1.90
C ILE A 145 22.40 -3.72 1.53
N VAL A 146 22.06 -3.84 0.24
CA VAL A 146 21.12 -4.85 -0.24
C VAL A 146 21.68 -6.26 -0.01
N ALA A 147 22.95 -6.51 -0.33
CA ALA A 147 23.58 -7.81 -0.10
C ALA A 147 23.57 -8.19 1.40
N GLN A 148 23.84 -7.23 2.29
CA GLN A 148 23.77 -7.41 3.74
C GLN A 148 22.34 -7.70 4.20
N SER A 149 21.33 -7.00 3.68
CA SER A 149 19.92 -7.27 3.97
C SER A 149 19.51 -8.69 3.52
N LEU A 150 19.89 -9.09 2.30
CA LEU A 150 19.61 -10.45 1.79
C LEU A 150 20.24 -11.55 2.66
N TRP A 151 21.48 -11.33 3.12
CA TRP A 151 22.18 -12.25 3.99
C TRP A 151 21.56 -12.31 5.39
N SER A 152 21.36 -11.17 6.04
CA SER A 152 20.85 -11.11 7.43
C SER A 152 19.41 -11.60 7.55
N ASN A 153 18.60 -11.46 6.50
CA ASN A 153 17.26 -12.00 6.43
C ASN A 153 17.24 -13.46 5.93
N ASP A 154 18.39 -14.05 5.59
CA ASP A 154 18.49 -15.42 5.11
C ASP A 154 17.57 -15.69 3.89
N VAL A 155 17.62 -14.80 2.88
CA VAL A 155 16.77 -14.84 1.69
C VAL A 155 17.17 -16.01 0.79
N ASP A 156 16.16 -16.75 0.28
CA ASP A 156 16.36 -17.88 -0.63
C ASP A 156 16.35 -17.45 -2.11
N ILE A 157 15.42 -16.57 -2.47
CA ILE A 157 15.21 -16.13 -3.86
C ILE A 157 15.09 -14.62 -3.93
N CYS A 158 15.94 -13.98 -4.70
CA CYS A 158 15.86 -12.55 -5.03
C CYS A 158 15.42 -12.34 -6.48
N HIS A 159 14.23 -11.78 -6.68
CA HIS A 159 13.78 -11.28 -7.98
C HIS A 159 14.27 -9.86 -8.15
N ILE A 160 15.16 -9.64 -9.11
CA ILE A 160 15.76 -8.34 -9.33
C ILE A 160 15.45 -7.82 -10.72
N GLU A 161 14.94 -6.59 -10.80
CA GLU A 161 14.71 -5.92 -12.07
C GLU A 161 16.06 -5.57 -12.70
N SER A 162 16.24 -5.99 -13.96
CA SER A 162 17.52 -5.91 -14.66
C SER A 162 17.48 -5.02 -15.90
N ASN A 163 16.54 -4.07 -15.92
CA ASN A 163 16.53 -3.01 -16.93
C ASN A 163 17.77 -2.10 -16.74
N ASN A 164 18.24 -1.47 -17.80
CA ASN A 164 19.19 -0.33 -17.80
C ASN A 164 20.36 -0.39 -16.77
N GLY A 165 21.13 -1.44 -16.70
CA GLY A 165 22.26 -1.53 -15.76
C GLY A 165 22.03 -2.47 -14.58
N GLY A 166 20.79 -2.85 -14.28
CA GLY A 166 20.45 -3.76 -13.20
C GLY A 166 21.11 -5.15 -13.26
N ARG A 167 21.63 -5.54 -14.45
CA ARG A 167 22.44 -6.78 -14.58
C ARG A 167 23.80 -6.68 -13.87
N ALA A 168 24.45 -5.53 -13.91
CA ALA A 168 25.71 -5.32 -13.19
C ALA A 168 25.46 -5.30 -11.69
N PHE A 169 24.47 -4.55 -11.26
CA PHE A 169 23.98 -4.48 -9.89
C PHE A 169 23.64 -5.88 -9.34
N SER A 170 22.89 -6.69 -10.08
CA SER A 170 22.53 -8.06 -9.69
C SER A 170 23.77 -8.95 -9.48
N ARG A 171 24.78 -8.89 -10.39
CA ARG A 171 26.01 -9.66 -10.24
C ARG A 171 26.83 -9.24 -9.03
N ASN A 172 26.92 -7.94 -8.75
CA ASN A 172 27.64 -7.44 -7.60
C ASN A 172 27.00 -7.88 -6.28
N ILE A 173 25.67 -7.77 -6.18
CA ILE A 173 24.93 -8.25 -5.00
C ILE A 173 25.13 -9.77 -4.81
N ASP A 174 25.01 -10.56 -5.86
CA ASP A 174 25.22 -12.02 -5.77
C ASP A 174 26.63 -12.35 -5.23
N ARG A 175 27.66 -11.70 -5.79
CA ARG A 175 29.03 -11.86 -5.31
C ARG A 175 29.18 -11.47 -3.84
N ILE A 176 28.74 -10.28 -3.45
CA ILE A 176 28.86 -9.80 -2.06
C ILE A 176 28.06 -10.71 -1.11
N SER A 177 26.84 -11.12 -1.49
CA SER A 177 26.01 -12.02 -0.67
C SER A 177 26.68 -13.38 -0.44
N ARG A 178 27.37 -13.93 -1.45
CA ARG A 178 28.14 -15.17 -1.31
C ARG A 178 29.36 -15.01 -0.41
N ASP A 179 30.07 -13.88 -0.56
CA ASP A 179 31.22 -13.54 0.30
C ASP A 179 30.80 -13.41 1.78
N LEU A 180 29.55 -12.95 2.03
CA LEU A 180 28.94 -12.90 3.37
C LEU A 180 28.45 -14.29 3.88
N GLY A 181 28.45 -15.32 3.04
CA GLY A 181 28.05 -16.67 3.40
C GLY A 181 26.62 -17.07 2.97
N ASN A 182 25.89 -16.26 2.18
CA ASN A 182 24.57 -16.64 1.65
C ASN A 182 24.70 -17.52 0.39
N GLY A 183 25.24 -18.72 0.53
CA GLY A 183 25.46 -19.66 -0.57
C GLY A 183 24.18 -20.24 -1.19
N LYS A 184 23.04 -20.17 -0.49
CA LYS A 184 21.73 -20.65 -0.98
C LYS A 184 20.97 -19.65 -1.85
N LEU A 185 21.35 -18.36 -1.82
CA LEU A 185 20.66 -17.30 -2.53
C LEU A 185 20.59 -17.58 -4.03
N GLN A 186 19.39 -17.54 -4.58
CA GLN A 186 19.15 -17.65 -6.02
C GLN A 186 18.74 -16.28 -6.58
N MET A 187 19.62 -15.67 -7.36
CA MET A 187 19.29 -14.47 -8.10
C MET A 187 18.42 -14.79 -9.31
N LYS A 188 17.29 -14.12 -9.47
CA LYS A 188 16.33 -14.26 -10.58
C LYS A 188 16.14 -12.91 -11.27
N PRO A 189 17.09 -12.50 -12.13
CA PRO A 189 16.93 -11.28 -12.88
C PRO A 189 15.74 -11.39 -13.87
N PHE A 190 15.01 -10.31 -14.02
CA PHE A 190 13.90 -10.21 -14.96
C PHE A 190 13.82 -8.79 -15.54
N THR A 191 13.12 -8.63 -16.67
CA THR A 191 12.83 -7.34 -17.26
C THR A 191 11.35 -6.99 -17.07
N GLN A 192 11.07 -5.72 -16.81
CA GLN A 192 9.71 -5.18 -16.73
C GLN A 192 9.52 -4.18 -17.87
N SER A 193 8.50 -4.40 -18.70
CA SER A 193 8.19 -3.56 -19.86
C SER A 193 6.84 -2.85 -19.77
N LYS A 194 6.04 -3.17 -18.75
CA LYS A 194 4.72 -2.56 -18.57
C LYS A 194 4.85 -1.18 -17.92
N ASN A 195 3.93 -0.29 -18.26
CA ASN A 195 3.86 1.02 -17.62
C ASN A 195 3.67 0.92 -16.10
N LYS A 196 4.60 1.49 -15.32
CA LYS A 196 4.60 1.46 -13.84
C LYS A 196 3.28 1.96 -13.27
N VAL A 197 2.86 3.16 -13.62
CA VAL A 197 1.65 3.79 -13.06
C VAL A 197 0.40 2.95 -13.33
N ALA A 198 0.24 2.44 -14.55
CA ALA A 198 -0.90 1.58 -14.88
C ALA A 198 -0.90 0.28 -14.07
N ARG A 199 0.27 -0.32 -13.81
CA ARG A 199 0.42 -1.52 -12.95
C ARG A 199 0.02 -1.21 -11.51
N ILE A 200 0.56 -0.13 -10.95
CA ILE A 200 0.27 0.32 -9.58
C ILE A 200 -1.22 0.53 -9.39
N LEU A 201 -1.85 1.32 -10.27
CA LEU A 201 -3.28 1.61 -10.18
C LEU A 201 -4.16 0.36 -10.29
N SER A 202 -3.85 -0.54 -11.23
CA SER A 202 -4.65 -1.75 -11.44
C SER A 202 -4.51 -2.79 -10.34
N ASN A 203 -3.42 -2.77 -9.57
CA ASN A 203 -3.15 -3.72 -8.50
C ASN A 203 -3.29 -3.15 -7.09
N SER A 204 -3.65 -1.89 -6.93
CA SER A 204 -3.66 -1.22 -5.62
C SER A 204 -4.48 -1.93 -4.55
N SER A 205 -5.71 -2.32 -4.88
CA SER A 205 -6.57 -3.09 -3.95
C SER A 205 -5.97 -4.46 -3.60
N ASN A 206 -5.31 -5.11 -4.56
CA ASN A 206 -4.66 -6.39 -4.33
C ASN A 206 -3.44 -6.24 -3.40
N VAL A 207 -2.66 -5.19 -3.58
CA VAL A 207 -1.50 -4.87 -2.73
C VAL A 207 -1.97 -4.69 -1.29
N ILE A 208 -2.96 -3.83 -1.03
CA ILE A 208 -3.51 -3.60 0.32
C ILE A 208 -4.05 -4.90 0.94
N ASN A 209 -4.73 -5.73 0.15
CA ASN A 209 -5.38 -6.92 0.67
C ASN A 209 -4.43 -8.09 0.95
N HIS A 210 -3.27 -8.17 0.27
CA HIS A 210 -2.39 -9.34 0.31
C HIS A 210 -0.99 -9.06 0.83
N ILE A 211 -0.58 -7.80 1.04
CA ILE A 211 0.72 -7.45 1.60
C ILE A 211 0.51 -6.93 3.03
N LEU A 212 1.20 -7.56 3.98
CA LEU A 212 1.19 -7.19 5.39
C LEU A 212 2.53 -6.56 5.76
N MET A 213 2.47 -5.46 6.50
CA MET A 213 3.63 -4.76 7.00
C MET A 213 3.94 -5.17 8.45
N PRO A 214 5.20 -5.16 8.89
CA PRO A 214 5.49 -5.38 10.30
C PRO A 214 4.96 -4.21 11.14
N GLU A 215 4.50 -4.48 12.36
CA GLU A 215 4.13 -3.42 13.31
C GLU A 215 5.28 -2.41 13.47
N GLY A 216 4.95 -1.12 13.52
CA GLY A 216 5.93 -0.03 13.63
C GLY A 216 6.70 0.28 12.33
N TRP A 217 6.25 -0.24 11.18
CA TRP A 217 6.92 0.02 9.89
C TRP A 217 6.97 1.50 9.52
N GLU A 218 6.01 2.30 9.98
CA GLU A 218 5.96 3.75 9.80
C GLU A 218 7.16 4.47 10.42
N SER A 219 7.63 3.99 11.56
CA SER A 219 8.81 4.54 12.23
C SER A 219 10.11 3.90 11.77
N ARG A 220 10.08 2.61 11.42
CA ARG A 220 11.24 1.83 10.97
C ARG A 220 11.66 2.19 9.54
N TYR A 221 10.70 2.42 8.64
CA TYR A 221 10.93 2.69 7.22
C TYR A 221 10.31 4.02 6.79
N LYS A 222 10.61 5.10 7.50
CA LYS A 222 9.93 6.41 7.38
C LYS A 222 9.77 6.93 5.96
N LYS A 223 10.83 6.86 5.13
CA LYS A 223 10.83 7.37 3.76
C LYS A 223 9.95 6.49 2.86
N PHE A 224 10.13 5.18 2.96
CA PHE A 224 9.30 4.19 2.26
C PHE A 224 7.81 4.33 2.64
N HIS A 225 7.51 4.39 3.94
CA HIS A 225 6.15 4.60 4.43
C HIS A 225 5.52 5.86 3.84
N LYS A 226 6.23 6.99 3.90
CA LYS A 226 5.76 8.27 3.36
C LYS A 226 5.43 8.17 1.87
N ASP A 227 6.29 7.56 1.06
CA ASP A 227 6.12 7.49 -0.39
C ASP A 227 5.02 6.49 -0.80
N VAL A 228 4.83 5.41 -0.02
CA VAL A 228 3.71 4.48 -0.21
C VAL A 228 2.38 5.13 0.18
N THR A 229 2.26 5.62 1.42
CA THR A 229 0.98 6.13 1.94
C THR A 229 0.57 7.46 1.31
N GLY A 230 1.55 8.26 0.89
CA GLY A 230 1.36 9.53 0.20
C GLY A 230 1.18 9.42 -1.31
N PHE A 231 1.20 8.22 -1.90
CA PHE A 231 1.09 8.06 -3.35
C PHE A 231 -0.31 8.44 -3.87
N LEU A 232 -0.35 9.34 -4.84
CA LEU A 232 -1.58 9.87 -5.43
C LEU A 232 -2.09 8.96 -6.55
N ALA A 233 -3.39 8.64 -6.52
CA ALA A 233 -4.08 7.93 -7.60
C ALA A 233 -4.20 8.77 -8.88
N LYS A 234 -4.26 10.10 -8.73
CA LYS A 234 -4.30 11.09 -9.81
C LYS A 234 -3.34 12.23 -9.46
N GLY A 235 -2.57 12.67 -10.44
CA GLY A 235 -1.60 13.76 -10.27
C GLY A 235 -0.16 13.31 -10.47
N LYS A 236 0.79 14.12 -10.00
CA LYS A 236 2.22 13.82 -10.08
C LYS A 236 2.71 13.27 -8.74
N ASN A 237 3.30 12.11 -8.78
CA ASN A 237 4.04 11.54 -7.66
C ASN A 237 5.53 11.87 -7.79
N ALA A 238 6.19 12.17 -6.69
CA ALA A 238 7.63 12.43 -6.68
C ALA A 238 8.41 11.13 -6.97
N HIS A 239 7.94 10.03 -6.40
CA HIS A 239 8.54 8.70 -6.53
C HIS A 239 7.45 7.64 -6.68
N ASP A 240 7.68 6.64 -7.51
CA ASP A 240 6.77 5.50 -7.72
C ASP A 240 7.42 4.14 -7.44
N ASP A 241 8.71 4.13 -7.09
CA ASP A 241 9.51 2.90 -6.91
C ASP A 241 9.00 2.02 -5.76
N ALA A 242 8.59 2.62 -4.63
CA ALA A 242 8.04 1.89 -3.49
C ALA A 242 6.68 1.22 -3.82
N PRO A 243 5.66 1.94 -4.36
CA PRO A 243 4.42 1.34 -4.85
C PRO A 243 4.62 0.31 -5.96
N ASP A 244 5.55 0.54 -6.88
CA ASP A 244 5.84 -0.40 -7.97
C ASP A 244 6.46 -1.71 -7.45
N THR A 245 7.37 -1.62 -6.49
CA THR A 245 7.96 -2.79 -5.83
C THR A 245 6.89 -3.63 -5.11
N LEU A 246 5.98 -3.02 -4.37
CA LEU A 246 4.84 -3.72 -3.75
C LEU A 246 3.95 -4.40 -4.80
N THR A 247 3.68 -3.72 -5.90
CA THR A 247 2.95 -4.28 -7.04
C THR A 247 3.67 -5.48 -7.63
N GLY A 248 4.99 -5.38 -7.80
CA GLY A 248 5.84 -6.46 -8.28
C GLY A 248 5.83 -7.70 -7.38
N ILE A 249 5.83 -7.52 -6.07
CA ILE A 249 5.69 -8.61 -5.09
C ILE A 249 4.37 -9.35 -5.33
N TYR A 250 3.25 -8.63 -5.39
CA TYR A 250 1.96 -9.25 -5.63
C TYR A 250 1.92 -10.03 -6.96
N GLU A 251 2.43 -9.45 -8.05
CA GLU A 251 2.52 -10.13 -9.36
C GLU A 251 3.36 -11.41 -9.32
N LYS A 252 4.47 -11.45 -8.55
CA LYS A 252 5.31 -12.66 -8.38
C LYS A 252 4.58 -13.74 -7.59
N MET A 253 3.84 -13.37 -6.55
CA MET A 253 3.03 -14.31 -5.77
C MET A 253 2.00 -15.02 -6.65
N GLN A 254 1.28 -14.29 -7.51
CA GLN A 254 0.28 -14.86 -8.41
C GLN A 254 0.87 -15.86 -9.41
N LYS A 255 2.07 -15.58 -9.95
CA LYS A 255 2.77 -16.49 -10.87
C LYS A 255 3.23 -17.77 -10.18
N GLY A 256 3.63 -17.70 -8.91
CA GLY A 256 4.02 -18.86 -8.10
C GLY A 256 2.85 -19.80 -7.80
N THR A 257 1.67 -19.25 -7.54
CA THR A 257 0.45 -20.02 -7.25
C THR A 257 -0.03 -20.80 -8.47
N LYS A 258 -0.01 -20.18 -9.67
CA LYS A 258 -0.41 -20.85 -10.92
C LYS A 258 0.48 -22.03 -11.31
N ARG A 259 1.76 -22.04 -10.93
CA ARG A 259 2.68 -23.16 -11.20
C ARG A 259 2.51 -24.38 -10.29
N ARG A 260 1.79 -24.23 -9.18
CA ARG A 260 1.53 -25.35 -8.23
C ARG A 260 0.20 -26.05 -8.49
N MET A 261 -0.60 -25.59 -9.45
CA MET A 261 -1.91 -26.18 -9.82
C MET A 261 -1.84 -27.08 -11.07
N PHE A 262 -0.65 -27.38 -11.60
CA PHE A 262 -0.44 -28.30 -12.72
C PHE A 262 0.60 -29.36 -12.38
#